data_22fad76c1fc6c11f7fade272e7d2a493
#
_entry.id   22fad76c1fc6c11f7fade272e7d2a493
#
_cell.length_a   1.000
_cell.length_b   1.000
_cell.length_c   1.000
_cell.angle_alpha   90.00
_cell.angle_beta   90.00
_cell.angle_gamma   90.00
#
_symmetry.space_group_name_H-M   'P 1'
#
loop_
_entity.id
_entity.type
_entity.pdbx_description
1 polymer ?
#
loop_
_entity_poly.entity_id
_entity_poly.type
_entity_poly.pdbx_seq_one_letter_code
_entity_poly.pdbx_strand_id
1 'polypeptide(L)'
;MTEPSYKRIVIKIGSNVLSTGTDRLNRAHLIEMVRQIVQLRRRGIEVAVVTSGAVLAGRERMGYPKLKPSIPFRQMLAAVGQGRLMHLYEQFFDIYGVHVAQILLTADDFRDRQRYLNARDTMLGLLQAHVVPIINENDTVATQEI
;
A
#
# COMPACT_ATOMS: atom_id res chain seq x y z
N MET A 1 -29.79 -10.89 2.89
CA MET A 1 -28.58 -10.14 3.32
C MET A 1 -28.86 -8.67 3.12
N THR A 2 -28.65 -7.85 4.14
CA THR A 2 -28.75 -6.39 4.00
C THR A 2 -27.66 -5.89 3.04
N GLU A 3 -28.03 -5.01 2.12
CA GLU A 3 -27.04 -4.33 1.26
C GLU A 3 -26.02 -3.60 2.12
N PRO A 4 -24.72 -3.60 1.73
CA PRO A 4 -23.72 -2.87 2.48
C PRO A 4 -24.04 -1.37 2.47
N SER A 5 -23.94 -0.72 3.62
CA SER A 5 -24.19 0.71 3.75
C SER A 5 -23.15 1.60 3.05
N TYR A 6 -22.00 1.02 2.67
CA TYR A 6 -20.92 1.72 1.99
C TYR A 6 -20.63 1.09 0.62
N LYS A 7 -20.50 1.92 -0.40
CA LYS A 7 -20.12 1.48 -1.76
C LYS A 7 -18.60 1.45 -1.96
N ARG A 8 -17.88 2.25 -1.19
CA ARG A 8 -16.42 2.39 -1.29
C ARG A 8 -15.80 2.54 0.10
N ILE A 9 -14.68 1.86 0.31
CA ILE A 9 -13.92 1.88 1.56
C ILE A 9 -12.44 2.11 1.27
N VAL A 10 -11.80 2.96 2.06
CA VAL A 10 -10.35 3.11 2.10
C VAL A 10 -9.82 2.44 3.36
N ILE A 11 -8.90 1.51 3.20
CA ILE A 11 -8.28 0.77 4.31
C ILE A 11 -6.84 1.23 4.46
N LYS A 12 -6.52 1.83 5.62
CA LYS A 12 -5.15 2.20 5.96
C LYS A 12 -4.48 1.07 6.74
N ILE A 13 -3.32 0.62 6.24
CA ILE A 13 -2.50 -0.41 6.86
C ILE A 13 -1.14 0.19 7.22
N GLY A 14 -0.95 0.49 8.50
CA GLY A 14 0.30 1.07 9.01
C GLY A 14 1.41 0.01 9.18
N SER A 15 2.65 0.46 9.31
CA SER A 15 3.82 -0.41 9.47
C SER A 15 3.71 -1.35 10.69
N ASN A 16 3.17 -0.86 11.80
CA ASN A 16 2.96 -1.69 13.01
C ASN A 16 1.93 -2.80 12.79
N VAL A 17 0.93 -2.56 11.94
CA VAL A 17 -0.05 -3.59 11.57
C VAL A 17 0.61 -4.64 10.68
N LEU A 18 1.43 -4.21 9.72
CA LEU A 18 2.16 -5.12 8.82
C LEU A 18 3.20 -5.97 9.55
N SER A 19 3.83 -5.46 10.59
CA SER A 19 4.87 -6.16 11.36
C SER A 19 4.32 -6.88 12.58
N THR A 20 3.09 -6.57 13.01
CA THR A 20 2.52 -7.01 14.29
C THR A 20 3.43 -6.71 15.49
N GLY A 21 4.09 -5.54 15.45
CA GLY A 21 5.00 -5.07 16.51
C GLY A 21 6.42 -5.67 16.46
N THR A 22 6.77 -6.38 15.40
CA THR A 22 8.13 -6.95 15.20
C THR A 22 8.95 -6.10 14.22
N ASP A 23 10.17 -6.51 13.95
CA ASP A 23 11.07 -5.92 12.95
C ASP A 23 10.90 -6.54 11.53
N ARG A 24 9.90 -7.40 11.34
CA ARG A 24 9.64 -8.14 10.11
C ARG A 24 8.20 -7.95 9.63
N LEU A 25 8.00 -8.10 8.33
CA LEU A 25 6.66 -8.20 7.77
C LEU A 25 6.01 -9.53 8.20
N ASN A 26 4.83 -9.44 8.80
CA ASN A 26 4.05 -10.63 9.15
C ASN A 26 3.20 -11.05 7.95
N ARG A 27 3.72 -12.00 7.18
CA ARG A 27 3.08 -12.48 5.95
C ARG A 27 1.74 -13.17 6.22
N ALA A 28 1.65 -13.93 7.29
CA ALA A 28 0.40 -14.60 7.67
C ALA A 28 -0.70 -13.57 7.99
N HIS A 29 -0.35 -12.49 8.68
CA HIS A 29 -1.28 -11.40 8.96
C HIS A 29 -1.69 -10.64 7.70
N LEU A 30 -0.73 -10.39 6.80
CA LEU A 30 -1.01 -9.74 5.52
C LEU A 30 -1.93 -10.58 4.63
N ILE A 31 -1.73 -11.90 4.56
CA ILE A 31 -2.62 -12.82 3.84
C ILE A 31 -4.04 -12.74 4.40
N GLU A 32 -4.20 -12.72 5.72
CA GLU A 32 -5.52 -12.64 6.36
C GLU A 32 -6.21 -11.30 6.05
N MET A 33 -5.47 -10.18 6.08
CA MET A 33 -6.02 -8.89 5.68
C MET A 33 -6.47 -8.88 4.22
N VAL A 34 -5.66 -9.43 3.32
CA VAL A 34 -6.02 -9.57 1.89
C VAL A 34 -7.28 -10.40 1.74
N ARG A 35 -7.41 -11.53 2.46
CA ARG A 35 -8.62 -12.35 2.46
C ARG A 35 -9.86 -11.54 2.84
N GLN A 36 -9.78 -10.73 3.89
CA GLN A 36 -10.88 -9.87 4.32
C GLN A 36 -11.22 -8.79 3.28
N ILE A 37 -10.23 -8.18 2.67
CA ILE A 37 -10.44 -7.21 1.58
C ILE A 37 -11.17 -7.86 0.40
N VAL A 38 -10.75 -9.05 0.01
CA VAL A 38 -11.40 -9.81 -1.07
C VAL A 38 -12.87 -10.12 -0.73
N GLN A 39 -13.17 -10.45 0.53
CA GLN A 39 -14.54 -10.66 0.97
C GLN A 39 -15.40 -9.39 0.85
N LEU A 40 -14.87 -8.22 1.22
CA LEU A 40 -15.57 -6.94 1.01
C LEU A 40 -15.87 -6.70 -0.47
N ARG A 41 -14.91 -6.94 -1.35
CA ARG A 41 -15.09 -6.80 -2.79
C ARG A 41 -16.14 -7.76 -3.35
N ARG A 42 -16.19 -8.99 -2.89
CA ARG A 42 -17.23 -9.97 -3.27
C ARG A 42 -18.65 -9.53 -2.90
N ARG A 43 -18.76 -8.63 -1.91
CA ARG A 43 -20.01 -7.99 -1.54
C ARG A 43 -20.33 -6.72 -2.36
N GLY A 44 -19.58 -6.45 -3.41
CA GLY A 44 -19.77 -5.30 -4.29
C GLY A 44 -19.18 -3.99 -3.76
N ILE A 45 -18.30 -4.03 -2.73
CA ILE A 45 -17.66 -2.84 -2.18
C ILE A 45 -16.36 -2.59 -2.94
N GLU A 46 -16.17 -1.38 -3.45
CA GLU A 46 -14.88 -0.93 -3.97
C GLU A 46 -13.92 -0.67 -2.82
N VAL A 47 -12.69 -1.19 -2.93
CA VAL A 47 -11.67 -1.04 -1.89
C VAL A 47 -10.40 -0.43 -2.47
N ALA A 48 -9.90 0.61 -1.82
CA ALA A 48 -8.56 1.13 -2.00
C ALA A 48 -7.76 0.89 -0.71
N VAL A 49 -6.49 0.55 -0.85
CA VAL A 49 -5.60 0.29 0.28
C VAL A 49 -4.54 1.37 0.36
N VAL A 50 -4.43 2.04 1.49
CA VAL A 50 -3.31 2.93 1.82
C VAL A 50 -2.36 2.16 2.72
N THR A 51 -1.16 1.92 2.25
CA THR A 51 -0.18 1.10 2.96
C THR A 51 1.02 1.92 3.44
N SER A 52 1.71 1.41 4.43
CA SER A 52 3.06 1.81 4.84
C SER A 52 3.98 0.59 4.69
N GLY A 53 5.18 0.65 5.26
CA GLY A 53 6.03 -0.52 5.42
C GLY A 53 7.11 -0.69 4.36
N ALA A 54 7.30 0.25 3.43
CA ALA A 54 8.37 0.16 2.44
C ALA A 54 9.76 0.15 3.10
N VAL A 55 10.01 1.01 4.09
CA VAL A 55 11.27 1.03 4.85
C VAL A 55 11.49 -0.27 5.59
N LEU A 56 10.45 -0.79 6.25
CA LEU A 56 10.52 -2.08 6.97
C LEU A 56 10.85 -3.23 6.00
N ALA A 57 10.17 -3.30 4.87
CA ALA A 57 10.43 -4.30 3.83
C ALA A 57 11.85 -4.19 3.28
N GLY A 58 12.36 -2.98 3.11
CA GLY A 58 13.73 -2.73 2.68
C GLY A 58 14.77 -3.17 3.70
N ARG A 59 14.55 -2.88 4.97
CA ARG A 59 15.42 -3.35 6.07
C ARG A 59 15.49 -4.87 6.11
N GLU A 60 14.34 -5.53 6.05
CA GLU A 60 14.26 -7.00 6.02
C GLU A 60 15.00 -7.55 4.79
N ARG A 61 14.76 -6.98 3.61
CA ARG A 61 15.39 -7.44 2.37
C ARG A 61 16.91 -7.29 2.35
N MET A 62 17.42 -6.22 2.97
CA MET A 62 18.86 -5.94 3.04
C MET A 62 19.55 -6.58 4.24
N GLY A 63 18.88 -7.41 5.03
CA GLY A 63 19.47 -8.09 6.17
C GLY A 63 19.79 -7.16 7.35
N TYR A 64 18.96 -6.14 7.58
CA TYR A 64 19.06 -5.20 8.71
C TYR A 64 20.40 -4.44 8.77
N PRO A 65 20.76 -3.68 7.74
CA PRO A 65 22.05 -2.99 7.68
C PRO A 65 22.22 -2.01 8.84
N LYS A 66 23.40 -2.02 9.45
CA LYS A 66 23.80 -1.14 10.56
C LYS A 66 24.40 0.16 10.01
N LEU A 67 23.59 1.03 9.47
CA LEU A 67 24.00 2.36 9.00
C LEU A 67 23.42 3.43 9.91
N LYS A 68 24.10 4.60 9.98
CA LYS A 68 23.59 5.73 10.75
C LYS A 68 22.23 6.15 10.22
N PRO A 69 21.21 6.33 11.07
CA PRO A 69 19.92 6.82 10.67
C PRO A 69 20.05 8.19 10.00
N SER A 70 19.54 8.30 8.78
CA SER A 70 19.52 9.55 8.02
C SER A 70 18.36 9.52 7.03
N ILE A 71 17.97 10.68 6.52
CA ILE A 71 16.91 10.76 5.49
C ILE A 71 17.33 9.96 4.24
N PRO A 72 18.54 10.14 3.66
CA PRO A 72 18.96 9.33 2.50
C PRO A 72 18.96 7.83 2.77
N PHE A 73 19.33 7.41 3.97
CA PHE A 73 19.30 5.99 4.35
C PHE A 73 17.86 5.44 4.38
N ARG A 74 16.92 6.19 4.97
CA ARG A 74 15.50 5.80 4.93
C ARG A 74 14.94 5.75 3.51
N GLN A 75 15.27 6.73 2.68
CA GLN A 75 14.86 6.78 1.27
C GLN A 75 15.41 5.60 0.48
N MET A 76 16.69 5.23 0.71
CA MET A 76 17.30 4.03 0.12
C MET A 76 16.55 2.76 0.51
N LEU A 77 16.26 2.59 1.81
CA LEU A 77 15.49 1.44 2.29
C LEU A 77 14.09 1.39 1.69
N ALA A 78 13.42 2.54 1.59
CA ALA A 78 12.10 2.63 0.97
C ALA A 78 12.15 2.23 -0.51
N ALA A 79 13.19 2.65 -1.25
CA ALA A 79 13.39 2.28 -2.64
C ALA A 79 13.54 0.76 -2.83
N VAL A 80 14.32 0.11 -1.99
CA VAL A 80 14.45 -1.37 -1.99
C VAL A 80 13.16 -2.04 -1.57
N GLY A 81 12.50 -1.52 -0.55
CA GLY A 81 11.35 -2.15 0.09
C GLY A 81 10.04 -1.98 -0.65
N GLN A 82 9.84 -0.88 -1.38
CA GLN A 82 8.57 -0.61 -2.07
C GLN A 82 8.24 -1.70 -3.09
N GLY A 83 9.19 -2.08 -3.94
CA GLY A 83 9.00 -3.16 -4.90
C GLY A 83 8.73 -4.51 -4.21
N ARG A 84 9.42 -4.78 -3.10
CA ARG A 84 9.19 -6.01 -2.31
C ARG A 84 7.80 -6.04 -1.69
N LEU A 85 7.35 -4.92 -1.13
CA LEU A 85 6.03 -4.79 -0.53
C LEU A 85 4.92 -5.01 -1.59
N MET A 86 5.05 -4.38 -2.76
CA MET A 86 4.12 -4.56 -3.86
C MET A 86 4.07 -6.00 -4.36
N HIS A 87 5.23 -6.65 -4.47
CA HIS A 87 5.30 -8.06 -4.86
C HIS A 87 4.52 -8.96 -3.88
N LEU A 88 4.61 -8.71 -2.57
CA LEU A 88 3.83 -9.46 -1.58
C LEU A 88 2.32 -9.22 -1.74
N TYR A 89 1.90 -7.97 -1.95
CA TYR A 89 0.48 -7.69 -2.23
C TYR A 89 0.01 -8.41 -3.49
N GLU A 90 0.76 -8.34 -4.59
CA GLU A 90 0.44 -9.05 -5.84
C GLU A 90 0.27 -10.54 -5.59
N GLN A 91 1.26 -11.19 -4.97
CA GLN A 91 1.21 -12.64 -4.69
C GLN A 91 -0.02 -13.03 -3.88
N PHE A 92 -0.38 -12.25 -2.87
CA PHE A 92 -1.49 -12.61 -1.99
C PHE A 92 -2.86 -12.32 -2.60
N PHE A 93 -3.00 -11.24 -3.36
CA PHE A 93 -4.22 -10.97 -4.11
C PHE A 93 -4.41 -11.94 -5.29
N ASP A 94 -3.32 -12.39 -5.92
CA ASP A 94 -3.36 -13.37 -7.01
C ASP A 94 -3.96 -14.72 -6.56
N ILE A 95 -3.81 -15.09 -5.29
CA ILE A 95 -4.46 -16.29 -4.71
C ILE A 95 -5.99 -16.25 -4.97
N TYR A 96 -6.58 -15.07 -5.00
CA TYR A 96 -8.00 -14.85 -5.19
C TYR A 96 -8.37 -14.34 -6.58
N GLY A 97 -7.42 -14.30 -7.50
CA GLY A 97 -7.63 -13.77 -8.86
C GLY A 97 -7.92 -12.27 -8.91
N VAL A 98 -7.43 -11.50 -7.95
CA VAL A 98 -7.65 -10.06 -7.83
C VAL A 98 -6.39 -9.30 -8.25
N HIS A 99 -6.53 -8.38 -9.18
CA HIS A 99 -5.45 -7.52 -9.63
C HIS A 99 -5.27 -6.32 -8.69
N VAL A 100 -4.02 -5.93 -8.50
CA VAL A 100 -3.64 -4.73 -7.75
C VAL A 100 -2.81 -3.79 -8.63
N ALA A 101 -2.77 -2.52 -8.26
CA ALA A 101 -1.95 -1.52 -8.94
C ALA A 101 -1.25 -0.63 -7.90
N GLN A 102 0.00 -0.27 -8.15
CA GLN A 102 0.74 0.64 -7.30
C GLN A 102 0.41 2.09 -7.65
N ILE A 103 0.14 2.90 -6.61
CA ILE A 103 0.07 4.35 -6.70
C ILE A 103 1.02 4.94 -5.66
N LEU A 104 1.94 5.78 -6.10
CA LEU A 104 2.88 6.50 -5.25
C LEU A 104 2.55 7.99 -5.29
N LEU A 105 2.33 8.57 -4.11
CA LEU A 105 1.95 9.97 -3.95
C LEU A 105 2.88 10.67 -2.95
N THR A 106 2.94 11.98 -3.08
CA THR A 106 3.56 12.89 -2.10
C THR A 106 2.55 13.93 -1.65
N ALA A 107 2.87 14.68 -0.58
CA ALA A 107 2.03 15.79 -0.13
C ALA A 107 1.83 16.85 -1.24
N ASP A 108 2.82 17.03 -2.11
CA ASP A 108 2.74 17.98 -3.23
C ASP A 108 1.73 17.55 -4.30
N ASP A 109 1.48 16.25 -4.46
CA ASP A 109 0.46 15.75 -5.38
C ASP A 109 -0.96 16.15 -4.97
N PHE A 110 -1.18 16.41 -3.68
CA PHE A 110 -2.45 16.92 -3.17
C PHE A 110 -2.57 18.45 -3.25
N ARG A 111 -1.45 19.17 -3.31
CA ARG A 111 -1.42 20.64 -3.39
C ARG A 111 -1.53 21.13 -4.82
N ASP A 112 -0.93 20.43 -5.75
CA ASP A 112 -1.01 20.74 -7.18
C ASP A 112 -2.32 20.20 -7.77
N ARG A 113 -3.14 21.08 -8.30
CA ARG A 113 -4.47 20.73 -8.82
C ARG A 113 -4.40 19.69 -9.96
N GLN A 114 -3.45 19.87 -10.88
CA GLN A 114 -3.34 18.95 -12.04
C GLN A 114 -2.90 17.57 -11.60
N ARG A 115 -1.92 17.48 -10.72
CA ARG A 115 -1.42 16.21 -10.17
C ARG A 115 -2.51 15.52 -9.35
N TYR A 116 -3.25 16.26 -8.52
CA TYR A 116 -4.39 15.74 -7.78
C TYR A 116 -5.45 15.14 -8.69
N LEU A 117 -5.85 15.86 -9.75
CA LEU A 117 -6.86 15.37 -10.70
C LEU A 117 -6.38 14.13 -11.45
N ASN A 118 -5.11 14.09 -11.87
CA ASN A 118 -4.52 12.92 -12.53
C ASN A 118 -4.53 11.69 -11.60
N ALA A 119 -4.11 11.84 -10.35
CA ALA A 119 -4.14 10.76 -9.37
C ALA A 119 -5.57 10.27 -9.10
N ARG A 120 -6.51 11.19 -8.92
CA ARG A 120 -7.94 10.86 -8.75
C ARG A 120 -8.47 10.04 -9.92
N ASP A 121 -8.26 10.50 -11.14
CA ASP A 121 -8.80 9.88 -12.34
C ASP A 121 -8.17 8.49 -12.56
N THR A 122 -6.89 8.33 -12.26
CA THR A 122 -6.20 7.03 -12.28
C THR A 122 -6.84 6.07 -11.27
N MET A 123 -7.03 6.51 -10.03
CA MET A 123 -7.66 5.66 -8.99
C MET A 123 -9.09 5.27 -9.35
N LEU A 124 -9.89 6.21 -9.86
CA LEU A 124 -11.25 5.91 -10.30
C LEU A 124 -11.27 4.92 -11.47
N GLY A 125 -10.35 5.06 -12.43
CA GLY A 125 -10.19 4.12 -13.53
C GLY A 125 -9.83 2.71 -13.06
N LEU A 126 -8.93 2.59 -12.09
CA LEU A 126 -8.57 1.30 -11.49
C LEU A 126 -9.77 0.64 -10.80
N LEU A 127 -10.52 1.39 -10.00
CA LEU A 127 -11.71 0.88 -9.33
C LEU A 127 -12.77 0.42 -10.34
N GLN A 128 -13.00 1.17 -11.41
CA GLN A 128 -13.91 0.79 -12.50
C GLN A 128 -13.45 -0.48 -13.23
N ALA A 129 -12.14 -0.66 -13.36
CA ALA A 129 -11.54 -1.87 -13.94
C ALA A 129 -11.47 -3.06 -12.94
N HIS A 130 -12.06 -2.91 -11.75
CA HIS A 130 -12.01 -3.91 -10.68
C HIS A 130 -10.60 -4.23 -10.17
N VAL A 131 -9.66 -3.30 -10.29
CA VAL A 131 -8.30 -3.38 -9.76
C VAL A 131 -8.24 -2.68 -8.40
N VAL A 132 -7.56 -3.27 -7.43
CA VAL A 132 -7.37 -2.65 -6.10
C VAL A 132 -6.16 -1.71 -6.15
N PRO A 133 -6.36 -0.40 -5.98
CA PRO A 133 -5.23 0.51 -5.83
C PRO A 133 -4.53 0.27 -4.49
N ILE A 134 -3.23 0.05 -4.54
CA ILE A 134 -2.35 0.02 -3.37
C ILE A 134 -1.56 1.33 -3.35
N ILE A 135 -1.94 2.21 -2.46
CA ILE A 135 -1.45 3.58 -2.39
C ILE A 135 -0.40 3.66 -1.29
N ASN A 136 0.76 4.19 -1.61
CA ASN A 136 1.80 4.50 -0.62
C ASN A 136 2.40 5.87 -0.91
N GLU A 137 3.10 6.41 0.07
CA GLU A 137 3.91 7.59 -0.11
C GLU A 137 5.13 7.26 -0.99
N ASN A 138 5.54 8.22 -1.83
CA ASN A 138 6.80 8.09 -2.55
C ASN A 138 7.98 8.51 -1.65
N ASP A 139 8.36 7.63 -0.76
CA ASP A 139 9.41 7.86 0.23
C ASP A 139 10.80 8.10 -0.38
N THR A 140 10.99 7.81 -1.67
CA THR A 140 12.27 8.06 -2.35
C THR A 140 12.53 9.54 -2.59
N VAL A 141 11.50 10.35 -2.61
CA VAL A 141 11.57 11.81 -2.87
C VAL A 141 10.92 12.66 -1.79
N ALA A 142 10.10 12.04 -0.93
CA ALA A 142 9.39 12.73 0.15
C ALA A 142 10.15 12.62 1.48
N THR A 143 10.14 13.71 2.24
CA THR A 143 10.70 13.77 3.60
C THR A 143 9.64 14.01 4.66
N GLN A 144 8.44 14.40 4.26
CA GLN A 144 7.28 14.63 5.11
C GLN A 144 6.20 13.60 4.78
N GLU A 145 5.57 13.04 5.80
CA GLU A 145 4.41 12.15 5.62
C GLU A 145 3.18 12.93 5.16
N ILE A 146 2.34 12.26 4.37
CA ILE A 146 1.04 12.77 3.91
C ILE A 146 0.04 12.80 5.07
#